data_d296759614b5b0dedfcb4db02fcec068
#
_entry.id   d296759614b5b0dedfcb4db02fcec068
#
_cell.length_a   1.000
_cell.length_b   1.000
_cell.length_c   1.000
_cell.angle_alpha   90.00
_cell.angle_beta   90.00
_cell.angle_gamma   90.00
#
_symmetry.space_group_name_H-M   'P 1'
#
loop_
_entity.id
_entity.type
_entity.pdbx_description
1 polymer ?
#
loop_
_entity_poly.entity_id
_entity_poly.type
_entity_poly.pdbx_seq_one_letter_code
_entity_poly.pdbx_strand_id
1 'polypeptide(L)'
;PSEEIEYITTDSELEALVLECNLIKKYMPKYNVLLRDDKTYPYIKVTVKEDFPRILKTRRVVEDGSRYFGPYSDAGAVNEIIDLLNSVYLLKRCSARSFPKDFRPCLNYHIEQCKGVCAGKVSKEEYRKQVDSVLAFLKGQTKELTDTLTEKMMAESEAMNFEKAAEYRDRLRAVEAISEKQKVVLTSAGDMDLILTAKG
;
A
#
# COMPACT_ATOMS: atom_id res chain seq x y z
N PRO A 1 34.68 -25.00 3.41
CA PRO A 1 34.04 -25.42 4.66
C PRO A 1 33.56 -24.18 5.38
N SER A 2 32.26 -24.11 5.73
CA SER A 2 31.71 -23.07 6.57
C SER A 2 32.11 -23.38 8.02
N GLU A 3 32.73 -22.43 8.69
CA GLU A 3 33.22 -22.59 10.07
C GLU A 3 32.16 -22.23 11.09
N GLU A 4 31.12 -21.46 10.70
CA GLU A 4 30.07 -20.96 11.57
C GLU A 4 28.73 -20.89 10.81
N ILE A 5 27.65 -21.28 11.48
CA ILE A 5 26.29 -21.19 10.95
C ILE A 5 25.49 -20.24 11.84
N GLU A 6 25.04 -19.15 11.28
CA GLU A 6 24.07 -18.22 11.90
C GLU A 6 22.70 -18.43 11.29
N TYR A 7 21.66 -18.33 12.12
CA TYR A 7 20.28 -18.34 11.65
C TYR A 7 19.53 -17.13 12.17
N ILE A 8 18.63 -16.60 11.34
CA ILE A 8 17.75 -15.47 11.65
C ILE A 8 16.32 -15.95 11.42
N THR A 9 15.51 -15.89 12.45
CA THR A 9 14.08 -16.21 12.36
C THR A 9 13.31 -15.02 11.80
N THR A 10 12.32 -15.27 10.94
CA THR A 10 11.42 -14.26 10.37
C THR A 10 9.97 -14.68 10.59
N ASP A 11 9.06 -13.72 10.60
CA ASP A 11 7.65 -13.98 10.89
C ASP A 11 6.87 -14.50 9.66
N SER A 12 7.48 -14.51 8.47
CA SER A 12 6.86 -15.04 7.25
C SER A 12 7.89 -15.51 6.22
N GLU A 13 7.48 -16.44 5.34
CA GLU A 13 8.28 -16.90 4.21
C GLU A 13 8.71 -15.73 3.31
N LEU A 14 7.82 -14.75 3.09
CA LEU A 14 8.13 -13.58 2.28
C LEU A 14 9.22 -12.71 2.93
N GLU A 15 9.20 -12.53 4.25
CA GLU A 15 10.28 -11.84 4.98
C GLU A 15 11.60 -12.60 4.89
N ALA A 16 11.56 -13.93 4.99
CA ALA A 16 12.74 -14.77 4.82
C ALA A 16 13.38 -14.58 3.44
N LEU A 17 12.58 -14.61 2.38
CA LEU A 17 13.06 -14.39 1.00
C LEU A 17 13.64 -12.98 0.80
N VAL A 18 13.04 -11.97 1.41
CA VAL A 18 13.55 -10.58 1.34
C VAL A 18 14.84 -10.43 2.14
N LEU A 19 14.89 -11.03 3.34
CA LEU A 19 16.10 -11.03 4.16
C LEU A 19 17.24 -11.74 3.44
N GLU A 20 16.98 -12.92 2.85
CA GLU A 20 17.94 -13.66 2.03
C GLU A 20 18.46 -12.80 0.89
N CYS A 21 17.59 -12.17 0.11
CA CYS A 21 17.96 -11.29 -0.98
C CYS A 21 18.84 -10.11 -0.51
N ASN A 22 18.50 -9.50 0.63
CA ASN A 22 19.27 -8.41 1.21
C ASN A 22 20.64 -8.85 1.72
N LEU A 23 20.72 -10.02 2.35
CA LEU A 23 21.99 -10.59 2.84
C LEU A 23 22.90 -10.99 1.67
N ILE A 24 22.34 -11.58 0.60
CA ILE A 24 23.10 -11.90 -0.61
C ILE A 24 23.67 -10.63 -1.27
N LYS A 25 22.89 -9.55 -1.34
CA LYS A 25 23.35 -8.26 -1.85
C LYS A 25 24.40 -7.62 -0.95
N LYS A 26 24.27 -7.76 0.36
CA LYS A 26 25.21 -7.20 1.34
C LYS A 26 26.55 -7.93 1.34
N TYR A 27 26.52 -9.26 1.34
CA TYR A 27 27.72 -10.09 1.49
C TYR A 27 28.28 -10.62 0.17
N MET A 28 27.51 -10.51 -0.95
CA MET A 28 27.90 -10.96 -2.29
C MET A 28 28.53 -12.37 -2.30
N PRO A 29 27.89 -13.39 -1.70
CA PRO A 29 28.49 -14.71 -1.56
C PRO A 29 28.80 -15.34 -2.90
N LYS A 30 29.92 -16.06 -2.98
CA LYS A 30 30.48 -16.60 -4.24
C LYS A 30 29.56 -17.58 -4.97
N TYR A 31 28.75 -18.35 -4.21
CA TYR A 31 27.95 -19.45 -4.74
C TYR A 31 26.48 -19.13 -4.99
N ASN A 32 25.97 -17.97 -4.56
CA ASN A 32 24.57 -17.56 -4.78
C ASN A 32 24.43 -16.75 -6.08
N VAL A 33 24.55 -17.43 -7.22
CA VAL A 33 24.56 -16.77 -8.55
C VAL A 33 23.16 -16.29 -8.96
N LEU A 34 22.10 -17.06 -8.65
CA LEU A 34 20.73 -16.80 -9.11
C LEU A 34 20.05 -15.60 -8.43
N LEU A 35 20.41 -15.26 -7.19
CA LEU A 35 19.83 -14.16 -6.43
C LEU A 35 20.65 -12.88 -6.48
N ARG A 36 21.71 -12.84 -7.28
CA ARG A 36 22.45 -11.60 -7.60
C ARG A 36 21.68 -10.67 -8.52
N ASP A 37 20.63 -11.20 -9.18
CA ASP A 37 19.76 -10.40 -10.04
C ASP A 37 19.02 -9.35 -9.22
N ASP A 38 18.92 -8.13 -9.74
CA ASP A 38 18.54 -6.90 -9.03
C ASP A 38 17.02 -6.79 -8.77
N LYS A 39 16.34 -7.93 -8.53
CA LYS A 39 14.92 -7.97 -8.19
C LYS A 39 14.71 -7.45 -6.77
N THR A 40 14.61 -6.13 -6.64
CA THR A 40 14.13 -5.50 -5.42
C THR A 40 12.61 -5.51 -5.39
N TYR A 41 12.04 -6.13 -4.36
CA TYR A 41 10.60 -6.14 -4.14
C TYR A 41 10.07 -4.71 -3.90
N PRO A 42 8.89 -4.36 -4.43
CA PRO A 42 8.29 -3.08 -4.20
C PRO A 42 7.65 -2.96 -2.82
N TYR A 43 7.66 -1.75 -2.30
CA TYR A 43 7.01 -1.33 -1.06
C TYR A 43 6.05 -0.20 -1.33
N ILE A 44 5.02 -0.09 -0.50
CA ILE A 44 4.18 1.11 -0.42
C ILE A 44 4.75 2.01 0.67
N LYS A 45 5.13 3.23 0.30
CA LYS A 45 5.63 4.25 1.19
C LYS A 45 4.55 5.29 1.44
N VAL A 46 4.28 5.61 2.72
CA VAL A 46 3.41 6.71 3.14
C VAL A 46 4.26 7.78 3.80
N THR A 47 4.28 8.99 3.24
CA THR A 47 5.14 10.10 3.68
C THR A 47 4.55 10.84 4.90
N VAL A 48 4.38 10.15 6.02
CA VAL A 48 3.65 10.64 7.22
C VAL A 48 4.24 11.90 7.84
N LYS A 49 5.47 12.26 7.56
CA LYS A 49 6.12 13.50 8.04
C LYS A 49 5.76 14.74 7.23
N GLU A 50 5.21 14.57 6.01
CA GLU A 50 4.72 15.70 5.23
C GLU A 50 3.43 16.27 5.85
N ASP A 51 3.16 17.55 5.69
CA ASP A 51 1.89 18.17 6.10
C ASP A 51 0.69 17.49 5.42
N PHE A 52 0.87 17.15 4.15
CA PHE A 52 -0.09 16.39 3.34
C PHE A 52 0.60 15.13 2.80
N PRO A 53 0.57 14.02 3.56
CA PRO A 53 1.19 12.76 3.18
C PRO A 53 0.73 12.23 1.83
N ARG A 54 1.64 11.52 1.15
CA ARG A 54 1.38 10.84 -0.13
C ARG A 54 1.64 9.36 -0.01
N ILE A 55 1.01 8.60 -0.89
CA ILE A 55 1.29 7.18 -1.06
C ILE A 55 2.15 7.03 -2.32
N LEU A 56 3.25 6.33 -2.20
CA LEU A 56 4.24 6.16 -3.27
C LEU A 56 4.71 4.70 -3.34
N LYS A 57 4.97 4.22 -4.54
CA LYS A 57 5.72 2.98 -4.73
C LYS A 57 7.22 3.26 -4.63
N THR A 58 7.93 2.41 -3.90
CA THR A 58 9.39 2.45 -3.81
C THR A 58 9.96 1.05 -3.76
N ARG A 59 11.22 0.91 -4.15
CA ARG A 59 11.99 -0.33 -3.98
C ARG A 59 13.07 -0.20 -2.91
N ARG A 60 13.18 0.99 -2.30
CA ARG A 60 14.18 1.27 -1.26
C ARG A 60 13.47 1.72 0.01
N VAL A 61 13.79 1.09 1.11
CA VAL A 61 13.41 1.52 2.45
C VAL A 61 14.52 2.44 2.96
N VAL A 62 14.15 3.63 3.42
CA VAL A 62 15.06 4.66 3.93
C VAL A 62 14.54 5.14 5.27
N GLU A 63 15.40 5.38 6.21
CA GLU A 63 15.06 5.93 7.53
C GLU A 63 14.74 7.43 7.46
N ASP A 64 13.72 7.81 6.69
CA ASP A 64 13.25 9.19 6.57
C ASP A 64 12.02 9.50 7.43
N GLY A 65 11.63 8.53 8.27
CA GLY A 65 10.44 8.57 9.12
C GLY A 65 9.11 8.44 8.37
N SER A 66 9.14 8.05 7.10
CA SER A 66 7.97 7.55 6.39
C SER A 66 7.58 6.17 6.90
N ARG A 67 6.34 5.74 6.65
CA ARG A 67 5.92 4.36 6.90
C ARG A 67 6.01 3.55 5.62
N TYR A 68 6.55 2.35 5.74
CA TYR A 68 6.73 1.41 4.65
C TYR A 68 5.91 0.16 4.90
N PHE A 69 5.23 -0.34 3.86
CA PHE A 69 4.41 -1.54 3.89
C PHE A 69 4.86 -2.46 2.76
N GLY A 70 4.92 -3.73 3.03
CA GLY A 70 5.47 -4.74 2.14
C GLY A 70 6.61 -5.50 2.83
N PRO A 71 7.38 -6.28 2.10
CA PRO A 71 7.50 -6.30 0.64
C PRO A 71 6.33 -6.97 -0.09
N TYR A 72 6.04 -6.52 -1.30
CA TYR A 72 5.04 -7.14 -2.16
C TYR A 72 5.72 -7.94 -3.27
N SER A 73 5.18 -9.10 -3.59
CA SER A 73 5.72 -9.95 -4.65
C SER A 73 5.49 -9.40 -6.06
N ASP A 74 4.42 -8.62 -6.25
CA ASP A 74 4.04 -8.06 -7.54
C ASP A 74 3.97 -6.52 -7.52
N ALA A 75 4.65 -5.93 -8.48
CA ALA A 75 4.67 -4.48 -8.69
C ALA A 75 3.36 -3.95 -9.29
N GLY A 76 2.59 -4.79 -9.98
CA GLY A 76 1.25 -4.49 -10.49
C GLY A 76 0.26 -4.33 -9.34
N ALA A 77 0.22 -5.31 -8.44
CA ALA A 77 -0.63 -5.27 -7.25
C ALA A 77 -0.38 -4.01 -6.39
N VAL A 78 0.89 -3.59 -6.24
CA VAL A 78 1.23 -2.34 -5.54
C VAL A 78 0.62 -1.12 -6.21
N ASN A 79 0.66 -1.03 -7.55
CA ASN A 79 0.05 0.08 -8.27
C ASN A 79 -1.47 0.08 -8.09
N GLU A 80 -2.13 -1.09 -8.21
CA GLU A 80 -3.57 -1.24 -8.01
C GLU A 80 -4.00 -0.76 -6.61
N ILE A 81 -3.27 -1.15 -5.56
CA ILE A 81 -3.52 -0.71 -4.19
C ILE A 81 -3.36 0.82 -4.07
N ILE A 82 -2.29 1.38 -4.61
CA ILE A 82 -2.03 2.83 -4.56
C ILE A 82 -3.11 3.60 -5.30
N ASP A 83 -3.51 3.15 -6.49
CA ASP A 83 -4.54 3.80 -7.29
C ASP A 83 -5.91 3.71 -6.64
N LEU A 84 -6.25 2.56 -6.06
CA LEU A 84 -7.47 2.37 -5.27
C LEU A 84 -7.51 3.37 -4.10
N LEU A 85 -6.49 3.39 -3.24
CA LEU A 85 -6.43 4.27 -2.08
C LEU A 85 -6.48 5.75 -2.48
N ASN A 86 -5.76 6.13 -3.53
CA ASN A 86 -5.81 7.50 -4.06
C ASN A 86 -7.19 7.87 -4.60
N SER A 87 -7.91 6.93 -5.23
CA SER A 87 -9.25 7.19 -5.78
C SER A 87 -10.33 7.29 -4.71
N VAL A 88 -10.20 6.52 -3.63
CA VAL A 88 -11.16 6.51 -2.51
C VAL A 88 -10.99 7.73 -1.61
N TYR A 89 -9.75 8.03 -1.23
CA TYR A 89 -9.43 9.10 -0.29
C TYR A 89 -9.07 10.43 -0.95
N LEU A 90 -9.01 10.47 -2.28
CA LEU A 90 -8.68 11.65 -3.10
C LEU A 90 -7.39 12.33 -2.63
N LEU A 91 -6.37 11.52 -2.38
CA LEU A 91 -5.12 11.99 -1.83
C LEU A 91 -4.31 12.80 -2.83
N LYS A 92 -3.42 13.61 -2.30
CA LYS A 92 -2.46 14.39 -3.07
C LYS A 92 -1.49 13.48 -3.84
N ARG A 93 -1.47 13.60 -5.16
CA ARG A 93 -0.56 12.84 -6.04
C ARG A 93 0.68 13.61 -6.45
N CYS A 94 0.64 14.97 -6.38
CA CYS A 94 1.75 15.82 -6.79
C CYS A 94 2.90 15.83 -5.78
N SER A 95 4.12 16.16 -6.25
CA SER A 95 5.33 16.26 -5.42
C SER A 95 5.48 17.59 -4.68
N ALA A 96 4.66 18.60 -4.99
CA ALA A 96 4.74 19.92 -4.38
C ALA A 96 4.57 19.84 -2.86
N ARG A 97 5.44 20.49 -2.10
CA ARG A 97 5.43 20.53 -0.63
C ARG A 97 4.84 21.81 -0.07
N SER A 98 4.92 22.91 -0.81
CA SER A 98 4.38 24.22 -0.45
C SER A 98 3.51 24.75 -1.59
N PHE A 99 2.50 25.53 -1.24
CA PHE A 99 1.55 26.10 -2.17
C PHE A 99 1.46 27.62 -1.91
N PRO A 100 2.00 28.47 -2.83
CA PRO A 100 1.79 29.92 -2.79
C PRO A 100 0.28 30.26 -2.86
N LYS A 101 -0.10 31.46 -2.39
CA LYS A 101 -1.50 31.89 -2.38
C LYS A 101 -2.17 31.87 -3.77
N ASP A 102 -1.38 32.09 -4.83
CA ASP A 102 -1.86 32.14 -6.22
C ASP A 102 -1.60 30.81 -6.96
N PHE A 103 -1.39 29.70 -6.22
CA PHE A 103 -1.13 28.42 -6.85
C PHE A 103 -2.36 27.92 -7.59
N ARG A 104 -2.23 27.68 -8.88
CA ARG A 104 -3.32 27.11 -9.70
C ARG A 104 -3.39 25.60 -9.49
N PRO A 105 -4.56 25.07 -9.10
CA PRO A 105 -4.74 23.63 -8.98
C PRO A 105 -4.48 22.91 -10.31
N CYS A 106 -3.92 21.70 -10.21
CA CYS A 106 -3.64 20.86 -11.38
C CYS A 106 -4.91 20.13 -11.88
N LEU A 107 -4.77 19.43 -13.01
CA LEU A 107 -5.87 18.67 -13.61
C LEU A 107 -6.54 17.71 -12.63
N ASN A 108 -5.77 17.02 -11.78
CA ASN A 108 -6.33 16.07 -10.80
C ASN A 108 -7.36 16.70 -9.84
N TYR A 109 -7.24 17.99 -9.54
CA TYR A 109 -8.25 18.69 -8.77
C TYR A 109 -9.53 18.93 -9.60
N HIS A 110 -9.37 19.34 -10.85
CA HIS A 110 -10.52 19.65 -11.71
C HIS A 110 -11.33 18.42 -12.14
N ILE A 111 -10.69 17.25 -12.20
CA ILE A 111 -11.36 15.97 -12.48
C ILE A 111 -11.70 15.19 -11.20
N GLU A 112 -11.73 15.88 -10.06
CA GLU A 112 -12.12 15.32 -8.75
C GLU A 112 -11.31 14.10 -8.28
N GLN A 113 -10.06 13.97 -8.72
CA GLN A 113 -9.14 12.91 -8.27
C GLN A 113 -8.21 13.36 -7.13
N CYS A 114 -8.35 14.59 -6.64
CA CYS A 114 -7.62 15.15 -5.52
C CYS A 114 -8.47 16.19 -4.82
N LYS A 115 -8.47 16.19 -3.49
CA LYS A 115 -9.24 17.16 -2.67
C LYS A 115 -8.76 18.61 -2.76
N GLY A 116 -7.70 18.90 -3.52
CA GLY A 116 -7.24 20.25 -3.73
C GLY A 116 -6.56 20.86 -2.48
N VAL A 117 -5.65 20.14 -1.85
CA VAL A 117 -4.82 20.67 -0.74
C VAL A 117 -4.08 21.95 -1.16
N CYS A 118 -3.71 22.06 -2.44
CA CYS A 118 -3.08 23.24 -3.02
C CYS A 118 -4.03 24.44 -3.18
N ALA A 119 -5.34 24.20 -3.17
CA ALA A 119 -6.37 25.24 -3.21
C ALA A 119 -6.90 25.60 -1.81
N GLY A 120 -6.32 25.06 -0.74
CA GLY A 120 -6.75 25.30 0.63
C GLY A 120 -8.15 24.76 0.96
N LYS A 121 -8.65 23.78 0.18
CA LYS A 121 -10.01 23.24 0.32
C LYS A 121 -10.14 22.19 1.44
N VAL A 122 -9.00 21.74 1.99
CA VAL A 122 -8.94 20.71 3.03
C VAL A 122 -7.99 21.15 4.12
N SER A 123 -8.40 21.02 5.38
CA SER A 123 -7.55 21.27 6.54
C SER A 123 -6.52 20.15 6.72
N LYS A 124 -5.41 20.43 7.43
CA LYS A 124 -4.41 19.40 7.73
C LYS A 124 -4.99 18.29 8.60
N GLU A 125 -5.87 18.63 9.52
CA GLU A 125 -6.53 17.71 10.46
C GLU A 125 -7.46 16.75 9.70
N GLU A 126 -8.28 17.27 8.80
CA GLU A 126 -9.19 16.46 7.98
C GLU A 126 -8.39 15.53 7.05
N TYR A 127 -7.32 16.05 6.44
CA TYR A 127 -6.47 15.25 5.57
C TYR A 127 -5.75 14.15 6.35
N ARG A 128 -5.31 14.42 7.59
CA ARG A 128 -4.68 13.44 8.48
C ARG A 128 -5.61 12.27 8.79
N LYS A 129 -6.88 12.52 9.10
CA LYS A 129 -7.86 11.44 9.33
C LYS A 129 -7.93 10.47 8.14
N GLN A 130 -7.90 10.99 6.91
CA GLN A 130 -7.90 10.13 5.73
C GLN A 130 -6.62 9.30 5.61
N VAL A 131 -5.48 9.90 5.94
CA VAL A 131 -4.21 9.17 5.95
C VAL A 131 -4.20 8.09 7.04
N ASP A 132 -4.83 8.34 8.20
CA ASP A 132 -4.93 7.34 9.26
C ASP A 132 -5.81 6.14 8.83
N SER A 133 -6.92 6.38 8.12
CA SER A 133 -7.72 5.30 7.51
C SER A 133 -6.93 4.52 6.44
N VAL A 134 -6.10 5.20 5.64
CA VAL A 134 -5.17 4.53 4.70
C VAL A 134 -4.15 3.65 5.44
N LEU A 135 -3.58 4.15 6.53
CA LEU A 135 -2.63 3.39 7.34
C LEU A 135 -3.31 2.18 8.01
N ALA A 136 -4.57 2.31 8.44
CA ALA A 136 -5.36 1.22 8.98
C ALA A 136 -5.60 0.14 7.91
N PHE A 137 -5.99 0.54 6.69
CA PHE A 137 -6.15 -0.37 5.56
C PHE A 137 -4.86 -1.14 5.25
N LEU A 138 -3.73 -0.44 5.15
CA LEU A 138 -2.44 -1.06 4.86
C LEU A 138 -1.94 -2.01 5.98
N LYS A 139 -2.51 -1.92 7.18
CA LYS A 139 -2.32 -2.86 8.29
C LYS A 139 -3.32 -4.03 8.29
N GLY A 140 -4.16 -4.14 7.26
CA GLY A 140 -5.18 -5.18 7.13
C GLY A 140 -6.53 -4.87 7.77
N GLN A 141 -6.74 -3.66 8.31
CA GLN A 141 -8.03 -3.22 8.86
C GLN A 141 -8.92 -2.68 7.74
N THR A 142 -9.63 -3.56 7.05
CA THR A 142 -10.40 -3.21 5.84
C THR A 142 -11.85 -2.80 6.13
N LYS A 143 -12.37 -3.12 7.31
CA LYS A 143 -13.79 -2.95 7.67
C LYS A 143 -14.28 -1.51 7.51
N GLU A 144 -13.57 -0.53 8.06
CA GLU A 144 -13.95 0.88 7.98
C GLU A 144 -14.06 1.37 6.52
N LEU A 145 -13.13 0.91 5.67
CA LEU A 145 -13.15 1.26 4.25
C LEU A 145 -14.33 0.62 3.51
N THR A 146 -14.60 -0.66 3.77
CA THR A 146 -15.75 -1.35 3.16
C THR A 146 -17.08 -0.74 3.59
N ASP A 147 -17.25 -0.42 4.87
CA ASP A 147 -18.45 0.24 5.38
C ASP A 147 -18.64 1.61 4.70
N THR A 148 -17.60 2.44 4.64
CA THR A 148 -17.64 3.75 3.98
C THR A 148 -17.99 3.65 2.49
N LEU A 149 -17.44 2.69 1.76
CA LEU A 149 -17.74 2.50 0.34
C LEU A 149 -19.17 2.01 0.13
N THR A 150 -19.66 1.14 1.00
CA THR A 150 -21.04 0.63 0.96
C THR A 150 -22.05 1.75 1.21
N GLU A 151 -21.82 2.61 2.23
CA GLU A 151 -22.67 3.76 2.50
C GLU A 151 -22.74 4.71 1.30
N LYS A 152 -21.59 5.04 0.70
CA LYS A 152 -21.54 5.91 -0.49
C LYS A 152 -22.24 5.29 -1.69
N MET A 153 -22.07 3.99 -1.92
CA MET A 153 -22.74 3.26 -2.99
C MET A 153 -24.26 3.33 -2.83
N MET A 154 -24.77 3.11 -1.60
CA MET A 154 -26.19 3.18 -1.31
C MET A 154 -26.73 4.59 -1.50
N ALA A 155 -26.06 5.61 -0.98
CA ALA A 155 -26.47 7.00 -1.10
C ALA A 155 -26.56 7.45 -2.58
N GLU A 156 -25.59 7.10 -3.41
CA GLU A 156 -25.63 7.41 -4.85
C GLU A 156 -26.71 6.63 -5.57
N SER A 157 -26.98 5.39 -5.16
CA SER A 157 -28.09 4.57 -5.71
C SER A 157 -29.46 5.17 -5.37
N GLU A 158 -29.66 5.63 -4.14
CA GLU A 158 -30.88 6.32 -3.70
C GLU A 158 -31.06 7.66 -4.45
N ALA A 159 -29.98 8.36 -4.72
CA ALA A 159 -29.98 9.58 -5.54
C ALA A 159 -30.12 9.31 -7.06
N MET A 160 -30.37 8.04 -7.47
CA MET A 160 -30.45 7.59 -8.87
C MET A 160 -29.17 7.84 -9.71
N ASN A 161 -28.03 8.06 -9.08
CA ASN A 161 -26.73 8.24 -9.75
C ASN A 161 -26.06 6.88 -9.97
N PHE A 162 -26.66 6.05 -10.82
CA PHE A 162 -26.25 4.65 -11.00
C PHE A 162 -24.80 4.48 -11.48
N GLU A 163 -24.27 5.42 -12.26
CA GLU A 163 -22.87 5.38 -12.72
C GLU A 163 -21.91 5.51 -11.53
N LYS A 164 -22.15 6.48 -10.64
CA LYS A 164 -21.34 6.64 -9.43
C LYS A 164 -21.50 5.48 -8.45
N ALA A 165 -22.72 4.97 -8.29
CA ALA A 165 -22.96 3.79 -7.48
C ALA A 165 -22.20 2.56 -8.01
N ALA A 166 -22.14 2.38 -9.34
CA ALA A 166 -21.35 1.33 -9.98
C ALA A 166 -19.84 1.50 -9.73
N GLU A 167 -19.32 2.73 -9.78
CA GLU A 167 -17.91 3.00 -9.43
C GLU A 167 -17.58 2.61 -7.97
N TYR A 168 -18.46 2.93 -7.01
CA TYR A 168 -18.26 2.54 -5.61
C TYR A 168 -18.34 1.03 -5.42
N ARG A 169 -19.25 0.34 -6.11
CA ARG A 169 -19.34 -1.11 -6.12
C ARG A 169 -18.04 -1.76 -6.64
N ASP A 170 -17.48 -1.22 -7.72
CA ASP A 170 -16.26 -1.76 -8.33
C ASP A 170 -15.04 -1.53 -7.43
N ARG A 171 -14.98 -0.37 -6.74
CA ARG A 171 -13.99 -0.10 -5.69
C ARG A 171 -14.13 -1.05 -4.50
N LEU A 172 -15.36 -1.36 -4.08
CA LEU A 172 -15.62 -2.32 -3.00
C LEU A 172 -15.09 -3.70 -3.34
N ARG A 173 -15.38 -4.19 -4.55
CA ARG A 173 -14.85 -5.47 -5.06
C ARG A 173 -13.31 -5.49 -5.10
N ALA A 174 -12.69 -4.39 -5.51
CA ALA A 174 -11.24 -4.28 -5.51
C ALA A 174 -10.64 -4.34 -4.08
N VAL A 175 -11.29 -3.70 -3.10
CA VAL A 175 -10.90 -3.79 -1.68
C VAL A 175 -10.98 -5.22 -1.17
N GLU A 176 -12.08 -5.92 -1.46
CA GLU A 176 -12.29 -7.31 -1.05
C GLU A 176 -11.22 -8.24 -1.65
N ALA A 177 -10.96 -8.12 -2.95
CA ALA A 177 -9.93 -8.91 -3.64
C ALA A 177 -8.51 -8.67 -3.08
N ILE A 178 -8.18 -7.41 -2.75
CA ILE A 178 -6.90 -7.08 -2.12
C ILE A 178 -6.83 -7.64 -0.71
N SER A 179 -7.92 -7.52 0.07
CA SER A 179 -7.99 -8.02 1.44
C SER A 179 -7.81 -9.54 1.50
N GLU A 180 -8.40 -10.29 0.57
CA GLU A 180 -8.20 -11.73 0.48
C GLU A 180 -6.74 -12.09 0.20
N LYS A 181 -6.10 -11.40 -0.75
CA LYS A 181 -4.67 -11.58 -1.05
C LYS A 181 -3.77 -11.24 0.15
N GLN A 182 -4.09 -10.19 0.91
CA GLN A 182 -3.33 -9.81 2.11
C GLN A 182 -3.53 -10.79 3.27
N LYS A 183 -4.73 -11.37 3.45
CA LYS A 183 -4.96 -12.41 4.47
C LYS A 183 -4.08 -13.63 4.25
N VAL A 184 -3.86 -14.03 3.02
CA VAL A 184 -2.96 -15.17 2.69
C VAL A 184 -1.51 -14.88 3.12
N VAL A 185 -1.08 -13.62 3.04
CA VAL A 185 0.28 -13.20 3.47
C VAL A 185 0.38 -13.01 4.98
N LEU A 186 -0.70 -12.53 5.64
CA LEU A 186 -0.72 -12.27 7.09
C LEU A 186 -1.03 -13.54 7.92
N THR A 187 -1.68 -14.56 7.35
CA THR A 187 -1.97 -15.81 8.04
C THR A 187 -0.71 -16.68 8.22
N SER A 188 0.40 -16.33 7.59
CA SER A 188 1.70 -16.97 7.82
C SER A 188 2.48 -16.40 9.02
N ALA A 189 1.93 -15.44 9.75
CA ALA A 189 2.53 -14.83 10.95
C ALA A 189 2.07 -15.52 12.24
N GLY A 190 2.13 -16.81 12.29
CA GLY A 190 1.96 -17.62 13.50
C GLY A 190 2.59 -18.99 13.26
N ASP A 191 3.22 -19.57 14.27
CA ASP A 191 3.77 -20.93 14.21
C ASP A 191 2.71 -21.88 13.65
N MET A 192 2.73 -22.12 12.35
CA MET A 192 1.91 -23.11 11.67
C MET A 192 2.79 -24.07 10.91
N ASP A 193 2.93 -25.27 11.44
CA ASP A 193 3.43 -26.42 10.70
C ASP A 193 2.37 -26.83 9.67
N LEU A 194 2.57 -26.47 8.41
CA LEU A 194 1.68 -26.85 7.31
C LEU A 194 2.11 -28.21 6.76
N ILE A 195 1.44 -29.29 7.18
CA ILE A 195 1.60 -30.62 6.59
C ILE A 195 0.61 -30.76 5.43
N LEU A 196 1.10 -30.63 4.19
CA LEU A 196 0.31 -30.89 2.99
C LEU A 196 0.42 -32.35 2.59
N THR A 197 -0.68 -33.12 2.71
CA THR A 197 -0.80 -34.44 2.11
C THR A 197 -1.49 -34.32 0.76
N ALA A 198 -0.77 -34.57 -0.35
CA ALA A 198 -1.38 -34.77 -1.66
C ALA A 198 -1.81 -36.24 -1.78
N LYS A 199 -3.11 -36.49 -2.03
CA LYS A 199 -3.58 -37.78 -2.53
C LYS A 199 -3.36 -37.80 -4.04
N GLY A 200 -2.50 -38.76 -4.49
CA GLY A 200 -2.37 -39.13 -5.89
C GLY A 200 -3.60 -39.88 -6.41
#